data_1d7801be35bacf304662314cfb2053dd
#
_entry.id   1d7801be35bacf304662314cfb2053dd
#
_cell.length_a   1.000
_cell.length_b   1.000
_cell.length_c   1.000
_cell.angle_alpha   90.00
_cell.angle_beta   90.00
_cell.angle_gamma   90.00
#
_symmetry.space_group_name_H-M   'P 1'
#
loop_
_entity.id
_entity.type
_entity.pdbx_description
1 polymer ?
#
loop_
_entity_poly.entity_id
_entity_poly.type
_entity_poly.pdbx_seq_one_letter_code
_entity_poly.pdbx_strand_id
1 'polypeptide(L)'
;MNMKTVKVYVEKSEYGYSAYMDDTPLDYSCIGEGKTVEETIADFNVAYGEMREHYAKTGKPFEEIRYEFYYDTASFLQEYAPAFSLAGLERITGVNQTMLGHYLHGRRKPSKKTVEKIEQGIKAFARDLSALHFA
;
A
#
# COMPACT_ATOMS: atom_id res chain seq x y z
N MET A 1 22.12 -16.86 -2.80
CA MET A 1 20.72 -17.28 -2.65
C MET A 1 19.79 -16.09 -2.79
N ASN A 2 18.71 -16.29 -3.52
CA ASN A 2 17.75 -15.24 -3.76
C ASN A 2 16.72 -15.17 -2.63
N MET A 3 16.60 -14.01 -2.01
CA MET A 3 15.49 -13.76 -1.09
C MET A 3 14.18 -13.71 -1.87
N LYS A 4 13.13 -14.25 -1.28
CA LYS A 4 11.78 -14.05 -1.79
C LYS A 4 11.39 -12.59 -1.61
N THR A 5 10.67 -12.04 -2.57
CA THR A 5 10.07 -10.72 -2.46
C THR A 5 8.59 -10.91 -2.18
N VAL A 6 8.12 -10.30 -1.10
CA VAL A 6 6.74 -10.42 -0.63
C VAL A 6 6.06 -9.06 -0.75
N LYS A 7 4.85 -9.03 -1.29
CA LYS A 7 4.04 -7.83 -1.28
C LYS A 7 3.28 -7.76 0.04
N VAL A 8 3.32 -6.59 0.66
CA VAL A 8 2.56 -6.32 1.88
C VAL A 8 1.50 -5.29 1.53
N TYR A 9 0.24 -5.69 1.63
CA TYR A 9 -0.88 -4.84 1.27
C TYR A 9 -1.31 -4.00 2.46
N VAL A 10 -1.42 -2.69 2.25
CA VAL A 10 -1.93 -1.76 3.25
C VAL A 10 -3.36 -1.40 2.86
N GLU A 11 -4.30 -1.75 3.73
CA GLU A 11 -5.72 -1.49 3.51
C GLU A 11 -6.32 -0.69 4.64
N LYS A 12 -7.28 0.16 4.30
CA LYS A 12 -8.07 0.87 5.30
C LYS A 12 -9.04 -0.12 5.96
N SER A 13 -9.09 -0.09 7.28
CA SER A 13 -10.01 -0.88 8.09
C SER A 13 -10.97 0.03 8.83
N GLU A 14 -11.90 -0.53 9.59
CA GLU A 14 -12.89 0.23 10.34
C GLU A 14 -12.26 1.20 11.33
N TYR A 15 -11.15 0.82 11.96
CA TYR A 15 -10.50 1.58 13.03
C TYR A 15 -9.14 2.16 12.65
N GLY A 16 -8.74 2.08 11.40
CA GLY A 16 -7.44 2.56 10.94
C GLY A 16 -6.98 1.83 9.70
N TYR A 17 -5.78 1.27 9.76
CA TYR A 17 -5.18 0.54 8.64
C TYR A 17 -4.62 -0.78 9.12
N SER A 18 -4.55 -1.75 8.22
CA SER A 18 -3.86 -3.00 8.45
C SER A 18 -2.90 -3.30 7.30
N ALA A 19 -1.80 -3.96 7.61
CA ALA A 19 -0.83 -4.42 6.64
C ALA A 19 -0.70 -5.93 6.76
N TYR A 20 -0.79 -6.64 5.64
CA TYR A 20 -0.71 -8.09 5.62
C TYR A 20 0.05 -8.55 4.39
N MET A 21 0.70 -9.70 4.53
CA MET A 21 1.52 -10.28 3.49
C MET A 21 0.67 -10.97 2.43
N ASP A 22 1.20 -11.04 1.21
CA ASP A 22 0.59 -11.83 0.15
C ASP A 22 0.71 -13.35 0.47
N ASP A 23 0.32 -14.18 -0.49
CA ASP A 23 0.30 -15.64 -0.32
C ASP A 23 1.64 -16.32 -0.64
N THR A 24 2.75 -15.57 -0.64
CA THR A 24 4.08 -16.15 -0.82
C THR A 24 4.31 -17.23 0.26
N PRO A 25 4.68 -18.45 -0.12
CA PRO A 25 4.87 -19.54 0.85
C PRO A 25 5.99 -19.25 1.85
N LEU A 26 5.64 -19.18 3.13
CA LEU A 26 6.57 -18.96 4.25
C LEU A 26 6.05 -19.72 5.47
N ASP A 27 6.95 -20.02 6.41
CA ASP A 27 6.59 -20.66 7.68
C ASP A 27 5.92 -19.70 8.66
N TYR A 28 5.95 -18.42 8.39
CA TYR A 28 5.47 -17.38 9.30
C TYR A 28 4.68 -16.33 8.52
N SER A 29 3.94 -15.53 9.27
CA SER A 29 3.25 -14.37 8.74
C SER A 29 3.38 -13.20 9.72
N CYS A 30 3.45 -12.00 9.20
CA CYS A 30 3.49 -10.78 10.00
C CYS A 30 2.31 -9.90 9.61
N ILE A 31 1.78 -9.19 10.60
CA ILE A 31 0.68 -8.25 10.43
C ILE A 31 1.07 -6.94 11.12
N GLY A 32 0.68 -5.82 10.53
CA GLY A 32 0.82 -4.52 11.16
C GLY A 32 -0.53 -3.83 11.23
N GLU A 33 -0.72 -3.00 12.25
CA GLU A 33 -1.94 -2.21 12.42
C GLU A 33 -1.57 -0.83 12.95
N GLY A 34 -2.38 0.16 12.62
CA GLY A 34 -2.17 1.53 13.08
C GLY A 34 -3.31 2.44 12.66
N LYS A 35 -3.31 3.64 13.17
CA LYS A 35 -4.30 4.66 12.82
C LYS A 35 -3.93 5.40 11.54
N THR A 36 -2.66 5.40 11.18
CA THR A 36 -2.15 5.99 9.95
C THR A 36 -1.38 4.95 9.17
N VAL A 37 -1.12 5.23 7.89
CA VAL A 37 -0.30 4.35 7.05
C VAL A 37 1.10 4.21 7.64
N GLU A 38 1.70 5.32 8.08
CA GLU A 38 3.05 5.31 8.66
C GLU A 38 3.12 4.44 9.91
N GLU A 39 2.13 4.58 10.82
CA GLU A 39 2.06 3.75 12.03
C GLU A 39 1.92 2.27 11.68
N THR A 40 1.11 1.96 10.67
CA THR A 40 0.86 0.59 10.23
C THR A 40 2.12 -0.05 9.66
N ILE A 41 2.87 0.69 8.85
CA ILE A 41 4.14 0.23 8.29
C ILE A 41 5.16 0.03 9.41
N ALA A 42 5.25 0.98 10.35
CA ALA A 42 6.16 0.86 11.49
C ALA A 42 5.84 -0.37 12.33
N ASP A 43 4.55 -0.62 12.59
CA ASP A 43 4.11 -1.78 13.35
C ASP A 43 4.45 -3.09 12.64
N PHE A 44 4.27 -3.13 11.32
CA PHE A 44 4.67 -4.30 10.53
C PHE A 44 6.17 -4.56 10.65
N ASN A 45 6.99 -3.52 10.56
CA ASN A 45 8.44 -3.65 10.68
C ASN A 45 8.84 -4.18 12.05
N VAL A 46 8.17 -3.75 13.11
CA VAL A 46 8.38 -4.27 14.47
C VAL A 46 8.01 -5.74 14.53
N ALA A 47 6.86 -6.11 13.97
CA ALA A 47 6.41 -7.51 13.95
C ALA A 47 7.39 -8.42 13.22
N TYR A 48 7.95 -7.95 12.10
CA TYR A 48 8.97 -8.69 11.38
C TYR A 48 10.22 -8.93 12.23
N GLY A 49 10.69 -7.90 12.91
CA GLY A 49 11.84 -8.00 13.82
C GLY A 49 11.59 -8.96 14.98
N GLU A 50 10.39 -8.91 15.56
CA GLU A 50 9.99 -9.82 16.64
C GLU A 50 9.94 -11.26 16.15
N MET A 51 9.47 -11.49 14.95
CA MET A 51 9.43 -12.83 14.36
C MET A 51 10.85 -13.39 14.18
N ARG A 52 11.77 -12.55 13.69
CA ARG A 52 13.19 -12.93 13.55
C ARG A 52 13.78 -13.32 14.90
N GLU A 53 13.53 -12.52 15.94
CA GLU A 53 14.02 -12.79 17.30
C GLU A 53 13.44 -14.08 17.85
N HIS A 54 12.16 -14.32 17.63
CA HIS A 54 11.49 -15.54 18.09
C HIS A 54 12.15 -16.79 17.48
N TYR A 55 12.42 -16.75 16.19
CA TYR A 55 13.09 -17.87 15.50
C TYR A 55 14.50 -18.09 16.05
N ALA A 56 15.24 -17.01 16.29
CA ALA A 56 16.58 -17.09 16.87
C ALA A 56 16.56 -17.74 18.25
N LYS A 57 15.60 -17.36 19.10
CA LYS A 57 15.46 -17.91 20.45
C LYS A 57 15.08 -19.37 20.46
N THR A 58 14.30 -19.81 19.47
CA THR A 58 13.86 -21.22 19.39
C THR A 58 14.82 -22.10 18.60
N GLY A 59 15.92 -21.54 18.08
CA GLY A 59 16.92 -22.28 17.31
C GLY A 59 16.47 -22.69 15.92
N LYS A 60 15.40 -22.11 15.41
CA LYS A 60 14.90 -22.39 14.07
C LYS A 60 15.53 -21.45 13.04
N PRO A 61 15.82 -21.95 11.83
CA PRO A 61 16.30 -21.08 10.77
C PRO A 61 15.18 -20.12 10.34
N PHE A 62 15.51 -18.84 10.22
CA PHE A 62 14.58 -17.81 9.79
C PHE A 62 14.81 -17.50 8.32
N GLU A 63 13.77 -17.67 7.51
CA GLU A 63 13.84 -17.29 6.10
C GLU A 63 13.65 -15.78 5.99
N GLU A 64 14.73 -15.06 5.73
CA GLU A 64 14.67 -13.62 5.50
C GLU A 64 14.03 -13.33 4.16
N ILE A 65 13.22 -12.27 4.11
CA ILE A 65 12.51 -11.84 2.92
C ILE A 65 12.80 -10.37 2.64
N ARG A 66 12.62 -10.00 1.40
CA ARG A 66 12.49 -8.61 0.99
C ARG A 66 11.00 -8.34 0.89
N TYR A 67 10.51 -7.22 1.43
CA TYR A 67 9.09 -6.91 1.32
C TYR A 67 8.88 -5.48 0.90
N GLU A 68 7.79 -5.26 0.15
CA GLU A 68 7.42 -3.97 -0.40
C GLU A 68 5.97 -3.69 -0.06
N PHE A 69 5.68 -2.45 0.35
CA PHE A 69 4.33 -2.06 0.73
C PHE A 69 3.56 -1.57 -0.48
N TYR A 70 2.35 -2.09 -0.64
CA TYR A 70 1.42 -1.72 -1.70
C TYR A 70 0.15 -1.18 -1.06
N TYR A 71 -0.19 0.05 -1.39
CA TYR A 71 -1.42 0.65 -0.90
C TYR A 71 -2.58 0.16 -1.76
N ASP A 72 -3.62 -0.37 -1.11
CA ASP A 72 -4.84 -0.76 -1.80
C ASP A 72 -5.48 0.48 -2.47
N THR A 73 -5.88 0.35 -3.75
CA THR A 73 -6.37 1.49 -4.53
C THR A 73 -7.62 2.12 -3.92
N ALA A 74 -8.58 1.29 -3.47
CA ALA A 74 -9.79 1.82 -2.84
C ALA A 74 -9.45 2.59 -1.57
N SER A 75 -8.53 2.05 -0.75
CA SER A 75 -8.07 2.70 0.47
C SER A 75 -7.35 4.02 0.19
N PHE A 76 -6.52 4.04 -0.85
CA PHE A 76 -5.86 5.28 -1.29
C PHE A 76 -6.90 6.33 -1.67
N LEU A 77 -7.89 5.96 -2.46
CA LEU A 77 -8.93 6.90 -2.89
C LEU A 77 -9.75 7.41 -1.71
N GLN A 78 -10.09 6.54 -0.75
CA GLN A 78 -10.82 6.94 0.46
C GLN A 78 -10.04 7.96 1.29
N GLU A 79 -8.73 7.78 1.39
CA GLU A 79 -7.88 8.67 2.19
C GLU A 79 -7.59 9.99 1.47
N TYR A 80 -7.27 9.94 0.19
CA TYR A 80 -6.75 11.11 -0.53
C TYR A 80 -7.74 11.79 -1.47
N ALA A 81 -8.84 11.13 -1.86
CA ALA A 81 -9.84 11.78 -2.73
C ALA A 81 -10.36 13.11 -2.18
N PRO A 82 -10.50 13.30 -0.84
CA PRO A 82 -10.89 14.60 -0.30
C PRO A 82 -9.93 15.75 -0.64
N ALA A 83 -8.66 15.46 -0.93
CA ALA A 83 -7.69 16.47 -1.35
C ALA A 83 -7.77 16.79 -2.85
N PHE A 84 -8.51 15.98 -3.61
CA PHE A 84 -8.70 16.12 -5.05
C PHE A 84 -10.19 16.03 -5.35
N SER A 85 -10.61 16.53 -6.50
CA SER A 85 -11.92 16.14 -7.03
C SER A 85 -11.74 14.88 -7.88
N LEU A 86 -12.80 14.11 -8.09
CA LEU A 86 -12.74 12.97 -9.01
C LEU A 86 -12.41 13.44 -10.44
N ALA A 87 -12.93 14.61 -10.83
CA ALA A 87 -12.59 15.22 -12.11
C ALA A 87 -11.10 15.57 -12.18
N GLY A 88 -10.52 16.08 -11.09
CA GLY A 88 -9.09 16.36 -11.00
C GLY A 88 -8.26 15.10 -11.10
N LEU A 89 -8.66 14.03 -10.42
CA LEU A 89 -7.99 12.75 -10.51
C LEU A 89 -8.07 12.16 -11.92
N GLU A 90 -9.19 12.35 -12.63
CA GLU A 90 -9.29 11.95 -14.03
C GLU A 90 -8.24 12.67 -14.89
N ARG A 91 -8.06 13.96 -14.68
CA ARG A 91 -7.02 14.72 -15.40
C ARG A 91 -5.62 14.21 -15.12
N ILE A 92 -5.35 13.89 -13.86
CA ILE A 92 -4.02 13.45 -13.41
C ILE A 92 -3.72 12.03 -13.87
N THR A 93 -4.71 11.14 -13.79
CA THR A 93 -4.52 9.71 -14.03
C THR A 93 -4.94 9.25 -15.41
N GLY A 94 -5.82 10.00 -16.07
CA GLY A 94 -6.44 9.57 -17.31
C GLY A 94 -7.51 8.50 -17.12
N VAL A 95 -7.88 8.19 -15.89
CA VAL A 95 -8.95 7.24 -15.58
C VAL A 95 -10.24 8.01 -15.39
N ASN A 96 -11.32 7.56 -16.04
CA ASN A 96 -12.62 8.21 -16.00
C ASN A 96 -13.12 8.39 -14.56
N GLN A 97 -13.64 9.58 -14.24
CA GLN A 97 -14.08 9.91 -12.89
C GLN A 97 -15.23 9.03 -12.40
N THR A 98 -16.11 8.57 -13.29
CA THR A 98 -17.18 7.63 -12.93
C THR A 98 -16.59 6.30 -12.45
N MET A 99 -15.56 5.82 -13.14
CA MET A 99 -14.86 4.59 -12.75
C MET A 99 -14.10 4.79 -11.43
N LEU A 100 -13.44 5.93 -11.26
CA LEU A 100 -12.78 6.26 -9.98
C LEU A 100 -13.78 6.25 -8.83
N GLY A 101 -14.98 6.77 -9.06
CA GLY A 101 -16.06 6.72 -8.08
C GLY A 101 -16.47 5.28 -7.72
N HIS A 102 -16.53 4.39 -8.70
CA HIS A 102 -16.82 2.98 -8.45
C HIS A 102 -15.73 2.32 -7.60
N TYR A 103 -14.46 2.62 -7.86
CA TYR A 103 -13.35 2.11 -7.07
C TYR A 103 -13.39 2.66 -5.65
N LEU A 104 -13.63 3.97 -5.51
CA LEU A 104 -13.74 4.65 -4.21
C LEU A 104 -14.78 3.98 -3.32
N HIS A 105 -15.93 3.63 -3.87
CA HIS A 105 -17.05 3.03 -3.13
C HIS A 105 -17.03 1.50 -3.09
N GLY A 106 -15.99 0.89 -3.65
CA GLY A 106 -15.84 -0.57 -3.63
C GLY A 106 -16.78 -1.32 -4.56
N ARG A 107 -17.45 -0.64 -5.48
CA ARG A 107 -18.38 -1.28 -6.44
C ARG A 107 -17.65 -2.08 -7.49
N ARG A 108 -16.42 -1.69 -7.82
CA ARG A 108 -15.55 -2.37 -8.77
C ARG A 108 -14.12 -2.31 -8.29
N LYS A 109 -13.33 -3.31 -8.68
CA LYS A 109 -11.89 -3.31 -8.48
C LYS A 109 -11.21 -2.95 -9.78
N PRO A 110 -10.21 -2.06 -9.76
CA PRO A 110 -9.46 -1.75 -10.97
C PRO A 110 -8.62 -2.94 -11.42
N SER A 111 -8.45 -3.08 -12.74
CA SER A 111 -7.53 -4.05 -13.29
C SER A 111 -6.09 -3.63 -12.95
N LYS A 112 -5.15 -4.57 -13.08
CA LYS A 112 -3.72 -4.27 -12.89
C LYS A 112 -3.27 -3.09 -13.75
N LYS A 113 -3.68 -3.06 -15.00
CA LYS A 113 -3.35 -1.98 -15.94
C LYS A 113 -3.88 -0.64 -15.45
N THR A 114 -5.10 -0.61 -14.92
CA THR A 114 -5.71 0.61 -14.38
C THR A 114 -4.99 1.06 -13.12
N VAL A 115 -4.63 0.14 -12.22
CA VAL A 115 -3.84 0.45 -11.02
C VAL A 115 -2.51 1.11 -11.40
N GLU A 116 -1.81 0.55 -12.38
CA GLU A 116 -0.55 1.12 -12.86
C GLU A 116 -0.73 2.52 -13.43
N LYS A 117 -1.83 2.73 -14.17
CA LYS A 117 -2.15 4.03 -14.75
C LYS A 117 -2.42 5.08 -13.67
N ILE A 118 -3.17 4.72 -12.62
CA ILE A 118 -3.43 5.58 -11.48
C ILE A 118 -2.11 5.93 -10.77
N GLU A 119 -1.30 4.93 -10.47
CA GLU A 119 -0.02 5.12 -9.79
C GLU A 119 0.92 6.02 -10.58
N GLN A 120 1.07 5.77 -11.87
CA GLN A 120 1.93 6.58 -12.74
C GLN A 120 1.47 8.03 -12.81
N GLY A 121 0.17 8.25 -12.93
CA GLY A 121 -0.39 9.59 -12.97
C GLY A 121 -0.16 10.37 -11.69
N ILE A 122 -0.41 9.73 -10.55
CA ILE A 122 -0.18 10.34 -9.23
C ILE A 122 1.29 10.66 -9.03
N LYS A 123 2.18 9.75 -9.36
CA LYS A 123 3.63 9.97 -9.20
C LYS A 123 4.15 11.09 -10.11
N ALA A 124 3.66 11.17 -11.35
CA ALA A 124 4.02 12.25 -12.26
C ALA A 124 3.57 13.60 -11.71
N PHE A 125 2.34 13.67 -11.20
CA PHE A 125 1.80 14.87 -10.59
C PHE A 125 2.62 15.29 -9.36
N ALA A 126 2.99 14.33 -8.52
CA ALA A 126 3.81 14.59 -7.34
C ALA A 126 5.19 15.16 -7.73
N ARG A 127 5.80 14.62 -8.79
CA ARG A 127 7.09 15.15 -9.29
C ARG A 127 6.94 16.58 -9.79
N ASP A 128 5.86 16.88 -10.52
CA ASP A 128 5.61 18.22 -11.02
C ASP A 128 5.47 19.23 -9.87
N LEU A 129 4.68 18.86 -8.85
CA LEU A 129 4.48 19.71 -7.68
C LEU A 129 5.77 19.91 -6.90
N SER A 130 6.58 18.87 -6.77
CA SER A 130 7.86 18.94 -6.04
C SER A 130 8.87 19.89 -6.69
N ALA A 131 8.75 20.12 -7.99
CA ALA A 131 9.64 21.01 -8.74
C ALA A 131 9.26 22.48 -8.67
N LEU A 132 8.08 22.80 -8.13
CA LEU A 132 7.56 24.17 -8.10
C LEU A 132 8.12 24.94 -6.90
N HIS A 133 8.39 26.21 -7.14
CA HIS A 133 8.75 27.17 -6.11
C HIS A 133 7.72 28.31 -6.14
N PHE A 134 7.39 28.82 -4.98
CA PHE A 134 6.41 29.92 -4.89
C PHE A 134 7.11 31.24 -4.60
N ALA A 135 6.66 32.28 -5.27
CA ALA A 135 7.18 33.64 -5.08
C ALA A 135 6.50 34.34 -3.88
#